data_13ca0c8bd8c38a2e104a85d17eda6c3b
#
_entry.id   13ca0c8bd8c38a2e104a85d17eda6c3b
#
_cell.length_a   1.000
_cell.length_b   1.000
_cell.length_c   1.000
_cell.angle_alpha   90.00
_cell.angle_beta   90.00
_cell.angle_gamma   90.00
#
_symmetry.space_group_name_H-M   'P 1'
#
loop_
_entity.id
_entity.type
_entity.pdbx_description
1 polymer ?
#
loop_
_entity_poly.entity_id
_entity_poly.type
_entity_poly.pdbx_seq_one_letter_code
_entity_poly.pdbx_strand_id
1 'polypeptide(L)'
;MPMSPSRRQLFSTTAATAGLLALSACGSKSSSSSGTGGASAGSSAEAVTYPLTVKHAQGETTIKAAPKRVVVLDYGVLDSMAALGLADVVVGIPKTGGNLPKSLSQFQDAKYKDMGGLKEPKQEAIAEVGPDLVIVANRTAKSYQDFSSKFTTIDMTVKPQGASATAAASPTQGGQGGNGDKGKKNEPSASMTEILTSHSTILGSIFGKKSAAQAKVKEFTDAAAQVAAVAKNAGKGLCLLTTGGKVSAFGKGSRFDVIFDEFGVTPAVENIEAATHGEAVSFEFIGQANPDVLFVLDRDATIGQEGSSAKEILDNELVTATNAWKNNKVYYLDGPDWYLLGAGFGVSLRMAKEIKGDLSA
;
A
#
# COMPACT_ATOMS: atom_id res chain seq x y z
N MET A 1 9.57 15.84 62.23
CA MET A 1 10.56 16.71 62.96
C MET A 1 11.93 16.45 62.39
N PRO A 2 12.79 17.42 62.29
CA PRO A 2 12.68 18.62 61.48
C PRO A 2 13.97 18.81 60.60
N MET A 3 13.87 19.64 59.66
CA MET A 3 14.51 20.97 59.42
C MET A 3 15.59 21.03 58.34
N SER A 4 15.28 21.87 57.38
CA SER A 4 16.20 22.73 56.59
C SER A 4 17.06 23.61 57.50
N PRO A 5 18.05 24.40 57.06
CA PRO A 5 17.97 25.39 55.99
C PRO A 5 19.32 25.66 55.23
N SER A 6 19.28 26.25 54.06
CA SER A 6 19.35 27.71 53.71
C SER A 6 20.76 28.35 53.61
N ARG A 7 20.90 29.15 52.58
CA ARG A 7 21.52 30.51 52.39
C ARG A 7 22.55 30.58 51.25
N ARG A 8 22.22 31.36 50.21
CA ARG A 8 22.52 32.84 49.99
C ARG A 8 24.01 33.04 49.69
N GLN A 9 24.47 33.84 48.76
CA GLN A 9 24.23 35.21 48.29
C GLN A 9 25.02 35.40 46.98
N LEU A 10 24.57 36.08 45.97
CA LEU A 10 24.48 37.53 45.68
C LEU A 10 25.82 38.22 45.34
N PHE A 11 25.78 38.96 44.27
CA PHE A 11 26.31 40.29 43.88
C PHE A 11 26.86 40.25 42.44
N SER A 12 26.25 40.89 41.51
CA SER A 12 26.14 42.33 41.20
C SER A 12 27.20 42.84 40.26
N THR A 13 26.71 43.42 39.22
CA THR A 13 26.82 44.74 38.57
C THR A 13 28.05 44.94 37.68
N THR A 14 28.09 45.62 36.59
CA THR A 14 27.48 46.80 36.02
C THR A 14 28.02 47.00 34.59
N ALA A 15 27.22 47.43 33.68
CA ALA A 15 27.12 48.68 32.93
C ALA A 15 28.02 48.87 31.68
N ALA A 16 27.37 48.97 30.58
CA ALA A 16 27.23 50.10 29.64
C ALA A 16 28.50 50.63 28.94
N THR A 17 28.48 50.68 27.63
CA THR A 17 28.35 51.95 26.88
C THR A 17 28.40 51.73 25.36
N ALA A 18 27.68 52.57 24.72
CA ALA A 18 27.41 52.79 23.31
C ALA A 18 28.63 53.16 22.45
N GLY A 19 28.51 53.00 21.13
CA GLY A 19 29.43 53.60 20.17
C GLY A 19 29.07 53.24 18.73
N LEU A 20 28.65 54.24 18.01
CA LEU A 20 28.11 54.33 16.67
C LEU A 20 29.14 54.06 15.52
N LEU A 21 28.56 53.63 14.35
CA LEU A 21 28.88 53.98 12.96
C LEU A 21 30.25 53.61 12.36
N ALA A 22 30.22 52.88 11.25
CA ALA A 22 30.48 53.40 9.90
C ALA A 22 30.48 52.32 8.83
N LEU A 23 29.96 52.67 7.68
CA LEU A 23 29.96 51.98 6.39
C LEU A 23 31.37 51.80 5.83
N SER A 24 31.60 50.72 5.09
CA SER A 24 32.12 50.72 3.69
C SER A 24 32.54 49.29 3.28
N ALA A 25 31.93 48.78 2.28
CA ALA A 25 32.39 48.48 0.90
C ALA A 25 33.46 47.40 0.72
N CYS A 26 33.06 46.39 -0.07
CA CYS A 26 33.81 45.62 -1.09
C CYS A 26 35.09 44.85 -0.72
N GLY A 27 35.06 43.55 -1.05
CA GLY A 27 36.27 42.79 -1.29
C GLY A 27 36.12 41.27 -1.19
N SER A 28 36.01 40.60 -2.34
CA SER A 28 36.05 39.17 -2.51
C SER A 28 37.27 38.52 -1.85
N LYS A 29 37.06 37.38 -1.18
CA LYS A 29 37.84 36.13 -1.41
C LYS A 29 37.38 35.00 -0.50
N SER A 30 37.28 33.85 -1.14
CA SER A 30 37.05 32.51 -0.64
C SER A 30 37.82 32.11 0.61
N SER A 31 37.14 31.48 1.55
CA SER A 31 37.73 30.38 2.32
C SER A 31 36.62 29.49 2.92
N SER A 32 36.75 28.22 2.69
CA SER A 32 35.97 27.09 3.15
C SER A 32 35.91 27.02 4.68
N SER A 33 34.67 26.85 5.21
CA SER A 33 34.47 26.23 6.51
C SER A 33 33.24 25.33 6.47
N SER A 34 33.50 24.05 6.66
CA SER A 34 32.54 22.98 6.84
C SER A 34 31.68 23.25 8.08
N GLY A 35 30.43 23.59 7.84
CA GLY A 35 29.36 23.62 8.85
C GLY A 35 28.36 22.53 8.58
N THR A 36 28.37 21.47 9.38
CA THR A 36 27.39 20.39 9.40
C THR A 36 26.07 20.97 9.94
N GLY A 37 25.26 21.51 9.07
CA GLY A 37 23.90 21.90 9.36
C GLY A 37 22.96 20.80 8.86
N GLY A 38 22.37 20.02 9.76
CA GLY A 38 21.30 19.08 9.45
C GLY A 38 20.13 19.83 8.81
N ALA A 39 20.02 19.75 7.48
CA ALA A 39 18.86 20.22 6.77
C ALA A 39 17.70 19.26 7.05
N SER A 40 16.79 19.65 7.92
CA SER A 40 15.44 19.13 7.95
C SER A 40 14.82 19.42 6.59
N ALA A 41 14.76 18.41 5.72
CA ALA A 41 14.10 18.50 4.42
C ALA A 41 12.58 18.58 4.64
N GLY A 42 12.08 19.75 4.96
CA GLY A 42 10.68 20.08 4.79
C GLY A 42 10.40 20.08 3.28
N SER A 43 9.80 19.00 2.78
CA SER A 43 9.32 18.90 1.40
C SER A 43 8.27 19.98 1.18
N SER A 44 8.69 21.14 0.65
CA SER A 44 7.77 22.17 0.19
C SER A 44 6.89 21.59 -0.90
N ALA A 45 5.55 21.72 -0.77
CA ALA A 45 4.62 21.29 -1.80
C ALA A 45 4.93 22.03 -3.11
N GLU A 46 4.99 21.28 -4.20
CA GLU A 46 5.13 21.85 -5.54
C GLU A 46 3.85 22.60 -5.91
N ALA A 47 3.96 23.74 -6.60
CA ALA A 47 2.79 24.52 -7.00
C ALA A 47 1.93 23.73 -7.99
N VAL A 48 0.63 23.63 -7.68
CA VAL A 48 -0.36 22.99 -8.57
C VAL A 48 -1.34 24.04 -9.06
N THR A 49 -1.58 24.07 -10.37
CA THR A 49 -2.57 24.95 -10.98
C THR A 49 -3.92 24.22 -11.09
N TYR A 50 -4.98 24.86 -10.62
CA TYR A 50 -6.36 24.40 -10.76
C TYR A 50 -7.17 25.35 -11.67
N PRO A 51 -8.20 24.87 -12.37
CA PRO A 51 -8.69 23.48 -12.37
C PRO A 51 -7.69 22.50 -12.98
N LEU A 52 -7.60 21.30 -12.42
CA LEU A 52 -6.74 20.22 -12.87
C LEU A 52 -7.58 19.05 -13.41
N THR A 53 -7.37 18.64 -14.66
CA THR A 53 -7.99 17.42 -15.20
C THR A 53 -7.06 16.24 -14.98
N VAL A 54 -7.59 15.20 -14.33
CA VAL A 54 -6.87 13.97 -13.95
C VAL A 54 -7.42 12.81 -14.75
N LYS A 55 -6.55 12.07 -15.44
CA LYS A 55 -6.87 10.79 -16.09
C LYS A 55 -6.82 9.67 -15.05
N HIS A 56 -7.81 8.76 -15.11
CA HIS A 56 -7.95 7.63 -14.20
C HIS A 56 -8.65 6.44 -14.86
N ALA A 57 -8.85 5.33 -14.17
CA ALA A 57 -9.36 4.09 -14.77
C ALA A 57 -10.72 4.20 -15.48
N GLN A 58 -11.58 5.14 -15.08
CA GLN A 58 -12.92 5.34 -15.63
C GLN A 58 -13.02 6.55 -16.59
N GLY A 59 -11.90 7.18 -16.94
CA GLY A 59 -11.87 8.34 -17.81
C GLY A 59 -11.12 9.53 -17.23
N GLU A 60 -11.73 10.71 -17.24
CA GLU A 60 -11.13 11.95 -16.76
C GLU A 60 -12.05 12.66 -15.77
N THR A 61 -11.48 13.25 -14.74
CA THR A 61 -12.20 14.10 -13.79
C THR A 61 -11.49 15.43 -13.60
N THR A 62 -12.23 16.54 -13.64
CA THR A 62 -11.72 17.88 -13.39
C THR A 62 -11.87 18.23 -11.91
N ILE A 63 -10.75 18.44 -11.24
CA ILE A 63 -10.65 18.91 -9.86
C ILE A 63 -10.54 20.43 -9.87
N LYS A 64 -11.54 21.12 -9.31
CA LYS A 64 -11.68 22.58 -9.43
C LYS A 64 -10.71 23.38 -8.55
N ALA A 65 -10.31 22.83 -7.42
CA ALA A 65 -9.42 23.44 -6.42
C ALA A 65 -8.63 22.38 -5.67
N ALA A 66 -7.61 22.76 -4.92
CA ALA A 66 -6.83 21.85 -4.08
C ALA A 66 -7.73 21.10 -3.10
N PRO A 67 -7.78 19.75 -3.15
CA PRO A 67 -8.64 18.97 -2.26
C PRO A 67 -8.19 19.12 -0.79
N LYS A 68 -9.17 19.37 0.08
CA LYS A 68 -8.98 19.54 1.54
C LYS A 68 -9.80 18.55 2.35
N ARG A 69 -10.78 17.90 1.72
CA ARG A 69 -11.72 16.97 2.34
C ARG A 69 -11.86 15.73 1.47
N VAL A 70 -10.91 14.81 1.65
CA VAL A 70 -10.81 13.62 0.80
C VAL A 70 -11.41 12.41 1.52
N VAL A 71 -12.30 11.71 0.85
CA VAL A 71 -12.73 10.36 1.23
C VAL A 71 -11.95 9.35 0.42
N VAL A 72 -11.29 8.40 1.10
CA VAL A 72 -10.47 7.36 0.48
C VAL A 72 -11.08 6.00 0.77
N LEU A 73 -11.54 5.30 -0.26
CA LEU A 73 -12.26 4.04 -0.14
C LEU A 73 -11.40 2.80 -0.46
N ASP A 74 -10.07 2.97 -0.51
CA ASP A 74 -9.11 1.88 -0.73
C ASP A 74 -7.91 2.03 0.22
N TYR A 75 -7.50 0.93 0.88
CA TYR A 75 -6.43 0.97 1.87
C TYR A 75 -5.04 1.14 1.26
N GLY A 76 -4.80 0.64 0.04
CA GLY A 76 -3.53 0.82 -0.65
C GLY A 76 -3.31 2.27 -1.07
N VAL A 77 -4.37 2.93 -1.56
CA VAL A 77 -4.34 4.38 -1.84
C VAL A 77 -4.16 5.17 -0.55
N LEU A 78 -4.85 4.78 0.54
CA LEU A 78 -4.71 5.43 1.85
C LEU A 78 -3.27 5.31 2.40
N ASP A 79 -2.64 4.14 2.27
CA ASP A 79 -1.23 3.91 2.61
C ASP A 79 -0.30 4.83 1.80
N SER A 80 -0.57 4.97 0.50
CA SER A 80 0.20 5.88 -0.36
C SER A 80 0.03 7.34 0.05
N MET A 81 -1.19 7.78 0.39
CA MET A 81 -1.43 9.13 0.88
C MET A 81 -0.74 9.38 2.24
N ALA A 82 -0.79 8.40 3.15
CA ALA A 82 -0.09 8.48 4.43
C ALA A 82 1.42 8.60 4.24
N ALA A 83 2.02 7.83 3.34
CA ALA A 83 3.44 7.86 3.01
C ALA A 83 3.89 9.21 2.39
N LEU A 84 2.96 9.95 1.77
CA LEU A 84 3.19 11.30 1.23
C LEU A 84 2.89 12.43 2.24
N GLY A 85 2.51 12.09 3.48
CA GLY A 85 2.15 13.08 4.50
C GLY A 85 0.82 13.78 4.22
N LEU A 86 -0.13 13.09 3.57
CA LEU A 86 -1.44 13.63 3.17
C LEU A 86 -2.57 13.18 4.12
N ALA A 87 -2.26 12.69 5.32
CA ALA A 87 -3.28 12.23 6.27
C ALA A 87 -4.25 13.34 6.69
N ASP A 88 -3.80 14.59 6.76
CA ASP A 88 -4.62 15.72 7.25
C ASP A 88 -5.73 16.15 6.29
N VAL A 89 -5.63 15.84 5.00
CA VAL A 89 -6.71 16.12 4.05
C VAL A 89 -7.76 14.99 4.01
N VAL A 90 -7.47 13.83 4.62
CA VAL A 90 -8.41 12.71 4.69
C VAL A 90 -9.47 12.98 5.75
N VAL A 91 -10.74 12.85 5.41
CA VAL A 91 -11.87 13.05 6.34
C VAL A 91 -12.68 11.78 6.58
N GLY A 92 -12.57 10.79 5.70
CA GLY A 92 -13.33 9.54 5.81
C GLY A 92 -12.66 8.38 5.11
N ILE A 93 -12.77 7.20 5.72
CA ILE A 93 -12.22 5.93 5.24
C ILE A 93 -13.13 4.77 5.63
N PRO A 94 -13.08 3.61 4.97
CA PRO A 94 -13.77 2.41 5.44
C PRO A 94 -13.20 1.94 6.79
N LYS A 95 -14.08 1.71 7.79
CA LYS A 95 -13.69 1.17 9.10
C LYS A 95 -14.53 -0.04 9.52
N THR A 96 -15.67 -0.25 8.86
CA THR A 96 -16.59 -1.36 9.22
C THR A 96 -15.98 -2.70 8.84
N GLY A 97 -16.03 -3.65 9.74
CA GLY A 97 -15.57 -5.02 9.54
C GLY A 97 -14.30 -5.37 10.31
N GLY A 98 -13.88 -4.54 11.26
CA GLY A 98 -12.77 -4.86 12.15
C GLY A 98 -11.81 -3.72 12.41
N ASN A 99 -10.70 -4.07 13.07
CA ASN A 99 -9.61 -3.14 13.29
C ASN A 99 -8.88 -2.87 11.98
N LEU A 100 -8.48 -1.61 11.77
CA LEU A 100 -7.62 -1.26 10.66
C LEU A 100 -6.28 -1.99 10.75
N PRO A 101 -5.64 -2.30 9.61
CA PRO A 101 -4.25 -2.75 9.61
C PRO A 101 -3.37 -1.86 10.48
N LYS A 102 -2.42 -2.46 11.18
CA LYS A 102 -1.55 -1.75 12.14
C LYS A 102 -0.86 -0.54 11.49
N SER A 103 -0.47 -0.66 10.24
CA SER A 103 0.15 0.41 9.45
C SER A 103 -0.77 1.61 9.19
N LEU A 104 -2.08 1.42 9.29
CA LEU A 104 -3.11 2.45 9.14
C LEU A 104 -3.74 2.87 10.49
N SER A 105 -3.18 2.46 11.63
CA SER A 105 -3.74 2.71 12.96
C SER A 105 -3.98 4.18 13.27
N GLN A 106 -3.20 5.11 12.69
CA GLN A 106 -3.44 6.55 12.83
C GLN A 106 -4.85 6.97 12.39
N PHE A 107 -5.45 6.24 11.44
CA PHE A 107 -6.79 6.51 10.93
C PHE A 107 -7.91 5.94 11.81
N GLN A 108 -7.59 5.28 12.93
CA GLN A 108 -8.58 4.91 13.96
C GLN A 108 -9.14 6.14 14.68
N ASP A 109 -8.40 7.25 14.70
CA ASP A 109 -8.84 8.50 15.31
C ASP A 109 -10.25 8.89 14.84
N ALA A 110 -11.07 9.42 15.76
CA ALA A 110 -12.46 9.80 15.52
C ALA A 110 -12.63 10.95 14.52
N LYS A 111 -11.57 11.72 14.24
CA LYS A 111 -11.56 12.74 13.19
C LYS A 111 -11.78 12.16 11.79
N TYR A 112 -11.33 10.92 11.55
CA TYR A 112 -11.58 10.19 10.31
C TYR A 112 -12.88 9.42 10.43
N LYS A 113 -13.89 9.79 9.68
CA LYS A 113 -15.22 9.20 9.76
C LYS A 113 -15.28 7.82 9.10
N ASP A 114 -16.16 6.97 9.61
CA ASP A 114 -16.38 5.63 9.06
C ASP A 114 -17.27 5.69 7.81
N MET A 115 -16.73 5.29 6.67
CA MET A 115 -17.42 5.25 5.38
C MET A 115 -18.04 3.88 5.07
N GLY A 116 -18.18 2.99 6.05
CA GLY A 116 -18.66 1.63 5.84
C GLY A 116 -17.56 0.62 5.55
N GLY A 117 -17.90 -0.44 4.81
CA GLY A 117 -16.96 -1.51 4.48
C GLY A 117 -16.20 -1.29 3.18
N LEU A 118 -15.06 -2.00 3.03
CA LEU A 118 -14.26 -1.99 1.78
C LEU A 118 -15.02 -2.49 0.56
N LYS A 119 -16.09 -3.27 0.72
CA LYS A 119 -16.91 -3.78 -0.38
C LYS A 119 -18.20 -3.00 -0.56
N GLU A 120 -18.67 -2.36 0.51
CA GLU A 120 -19.96 -1.70 0.58
C GLU A 120 -19.82 -0.37 1.35
N PRO A 121 -19.23 0.66 0.70
CA PRO A 121 -19.15 1.99 1.30
C PRO A 121 -20.54 2.61 1.41
N LYS A 122 -20.77 3.34 2.51
CA LYS A 122 -22.05 3.99 2.83
C LYS A 122 -22.12 5.38 2.20
N GLN A 123 -22.96 5.53 1.18
CA GLN A 123 -23.09 6.77 0.42
C GLN A 123 -23.57 7.94 1.29
N GLU A 124 -24.45 7.68 2.25
CA GLU A 124 -24.97 8.69 3.19
C GLU A 124 -23.85 9.22 4.09
N ALA A 125 -22.99 8.34 4.62
CA ALA A 125 -21.85 8.75 5.45
C ALA A 125 -20.84 9.59 4.65
N ILE A 126 -20.65 9.27 3.36
CA ILE A 126 -19.80 10.05 2.45
C ILE A 126 -20.42 11.44 2.22
N ALA A 127 -21.72 11.52 1.99
CA ALA A 127 -22.42 12.79 1.79
C ALA A 127 -22.37 13.67 3.04
N GLU A 128 -22.52 13.09 4.23
CA GLU A 128 -22.50 13.81 5.51
C GLU A 128 -21.17 14.54 5.75
N VAL A 129 -20.04 13.95 5.36
CA VAL A 129 -18.73 14.59 5.53
C VAL A 129 -18.44 15.64 4.46
N GLY A 130 -19.25 15.77 3.41
CA GLY A 130 -19.11 16.78 2.37
C GLY A 130 -17.72 16.78 1.72
N PRO A 131 -17.29 15.71 1.05
CA PRO A 131 -15.98 15.62 0.45
C PRO A 131 -15.87 16.53 -0.79
N ASP A 132 -14.68 17.06 -1.02
CA ASP A 132 -14.33 17.73 -2.28
C ASP A 132 -13.64 16.78 -3.26
N LEU A 133 -13.21 15.60 -2.79
CA LEU A 133 -12.72 14.50 -3.62
C LEU A 133 -13.05 13.14 -2.97
N VAL A 134 -13.57 12.21 -3.77
CA VAL A 134 -13.74 10.79 -3.42
C VAL A 134 -12.77 9.97 -4.26
N ILE A 135 -12.02 9.08 -3.63
CA ILE A 135 -11.09 8.18 -4.31
C ILE A 135 -11.58 6.75 -4.11
N VAL A 136 -11.92 6.10 -5.22
CA VAL A 136 -12.20 4.66 -5.29
C VAL A 136 -11.02 3.95 -5.94
N ALA A 137 -10.87 2.66 -5.67
CA ALA A 137 -9.98 1.78 -6.41
C ALA A 137 -10.36 0.32 -6.17
N ASN A 138 -9.96 -0.58 -7.06
CA ASN A 138 -10.08 -2.03 -6.91
C ASN A 138 -11.49 -2.49 -6.47
N ARG A 139 -11.65 -2.83 -5.18
CA ARG A 139 -12.92 -3.36 -4.62
C ARG A 139 -14.08 -2.39 -4.73
N THR A 140 -13.80 -1.09 -4.66
CA THR A 140 -14.79 -0.02 -4.71
C THR A 140 -14.96 0.61 -6.10
N ALA A 141 -14.15 0.22 -7.08
CA ALA A 141 -14.24 0.70 -8.46
C ALA A 141 -15.63 0.50 -9.10
N LYS A 142 -16.32 -0.59 -8.73
CA LYS A 142 -17.70 -0.88 -9.18
C LYS A 142 -18.70 0.21 -8.78
N SER A 143 -18.44 0.94 -7.69
CA SER A 143 -19.30 2.01 -7.19
C SER A 143 -18.93 3.39 -7.77
N TYR A 144 -17.99 3.46 -8.72
CA TYR A 144 -17.55 4.73 -9.29
C TYR A 144 -18.70 5.57 -9.88
N GLN A 145 -19.59 4.95 -10.66
CA GLN A 145 -20.72 5.64 -11.30
C GLN A 145 -21.66 6.26 -10.26
N ASP A 146 -21.94 5.55 -9.19
CA ASP A 146 -22.82 6.02 -8.12
C ASP A 146 -22.21 7.23 -7.40
N PHE A 147 -20.90 7.21 -7.16
CA PHE A 147 -20.19 8.32 -6.51
C PHE A 147 -19.95 9.49 -7.44
N SER A 148 -19.53 9.25 -8.71
CA SER A 148 -19.21 10.31 -9.66
C SER A 148 -20.44 11.13 -10.07
N SER A 149 -21.65 10.56 -9.94
CA SER A 149 -22.90 11.31 -10.14
C SER A 149 -23.17 12.38 -9.09
N LYS A 150 -22.53 12.31 -7.92
CA LYS A 150 -22.78 13.17 -6.75
C LYS A 150 -21.55 13.93 -6.26
N PHE A 151 -20.36 13.38 -6.46
CA PHE A 151 -19.10 13.90 -5.93
C PHE A 151 -18.03 13.96 -7.02
N THR A 152 -17.07 14.86 -6.90
CA THR A 152 -15.83 14.79 -7.66
C THR A 152 -15.13 13.47 -7.31
N THR A 153 -15.08 12.51 -8.23
CA THR A 153 -14.61 11.15 -7.95
C THR A 153 -13.55 10.75 -8.97
N ILE A 154 -12.51 10.07 -8.51
CA ILE A 154 -11.49 9.42 -9.34
C ILE A 154 -11.40 7.93 -8.99
N ASP A 155 -11.07 7.11 -9.99
CA ASP A 155 -10.82 5.68 -9.80
C ASP A 155 -9.32 5.39 -10.03
N MET A 156 -8.63 5.05 -8.97
CA MET A 156 -7.19 4.76 -8.99
C MET A 156 -6.86 3.28 -9.26
N THR A 157 -7.82 2.49 -9.73
CA THR A 157 -7.56 1.14 -10.22
C THR A 157 -6.57 1.18 -11.37
N VAL A 158 -5.53 0.35 -11.33
CA VAL A 158 -4.55 0.23 -12.41
C VAL A 158 -4.84 -1.05 -13.19
N LYS A 159 -5.03 -0.89 -14.49
CA LYS A 159 -5.13 -2.01 -15.44
C LYS A 159 -3.75 -2.27 -16.02
N PRO A 160 -3.39 -3.54 -16.29
CA PRO A 160 -2.10 -3.86 -16.89
C PRO A 160 -1.96 -3.21 -18.25
N GLN A 161 -0.75 -2.83 -18.63
CA GLN A 161 -0.45 -2.28 -19.95
C GLN A 161 -0.77 -3.31 -21.03
N GLY A 162 -1.58 -2.91 -22.02
CA GLY A 162 -2.02 -3.78 -23.11
C GLY A 162 -3.45 -4.32 -22.98
N ALA A 163 -4.13 -4.12 -21.87
CA ALA A 163 -5.55 -4.40 -21.78
C ALA A 163 -6.34 -3.40 -22.63
N SER A 164 -6.95 -3.90 -23.72
CA SER A 164 -7.73 -3.07 -24.63
C SER A 164 -8.95 -2.47 -23.92
N ALA A 165 -9.20 -1.18 -24.12
CA ALA A 165 -10.30 -0.41 -23.52
C ALA A 165 -11.70 -0.80 -24.05
N THR A 166 -11.89 -2.00 -24.58
CA THR A 166 -13.14 -2.47 -25.22
C THR A 166 -13.96 -3.41 -24.36
N ALA A 167 -14.10 -3.15 -23.06
CA ALA A 167 -15.13 -3.79 -22.27
C ALA A 167 -15.87 -2.74 -21.43
N ALA A 168 -16.75 -1.99 -22.10
CA ALA A 168 -17.80 -1.25 -21.41
C ALA A 168 -18.65 -2.26 -20.62
N ALA A 169 -18.68 -2.09 -19.31
CA ALA A 169 -19.47 -2.90 -18.41
C ALA A 169 -20.95 -2.78 -18.77
N SER A 170 -21.55 -3.85 -19.27
CA SER A 170 -23.00 -4.00 -19.28
C SER A 170 -23.47 -4.30 -17.85
N PRO A 171 -24.54 -3.66 -17.38
CA PRO A 171 -25.09 -3.92 -16.06
C PRO A 171 -25.80 -5.27 -16.05
N THR A 172 -25.25 -6.26 -15.38
CA THR A 172 -25.96 -7.49 -15.07
C THR A 172 -26.46 -7.44 -13.63
N GLN A 173 -27.77 -7.51 -13.53
CA GLN A 173 -28.58 -7.60 -12.30
C GLN A 173 -28.16 -8.81 -11.45
N GLY A 174 -28.46 -8.67 -10.13
CA GLY A 174 -28.13 -9.60 -9.10
C GLY A 174 -28.58 -11.05 -9.33
N GLY A 175 -27.79 -11.95 -8.80
CA GLY A 175 -28.08 -13.36 -8.67
C GLY A 175 -27.19 -13.97 -7.61
N GLN A 176 -27.84 -14.44 -6.56
CA GLN A 176 -27.27 -15.29 -5.49
C GLN A 176 -26.78 -16.63 -6.08
N GLY A 177 -25.71 -17.17 -5.50
CA GLY A 177 -25.44 -18.61 -5.52
C GLY A 177 -24.33 -19.03 -6.48
N GLY A 178 -23.35 -19.69 -5.89
CA GLY A 178 -22.16 -20.25 -6.50
C GLY A 178 -22.41 -21.05 -7.77
N ASN A 179 -21.56 -20.81 -8.70
CA ASN A 179 -20.94 -21.84 -9.55
C ASN A 179 -19.91 -21.14 -10.46
N GLY A 180 -18.75 -21.78 -10.62
CA GLY A 180 -17.59 -21.26 -11.29
C GLY A 180 -17.88 -20.51 -12.59
N ASP A 181 -17.40 -19.28 -12.66
CA ASP A 181 -17.29 -18.52 -13.90
C ASP A 181 -16.19 -19.14 -14.78
N LYS A 182 -16.55 -20.21 -15.48
CA LYS A 182 -15.73 -20.84 -16.51
C LYS A 182 -15.91 -20.03 -17.79
N GLY A 183 -15.09 -18.99 -18.01
CA GLY A 183 -15.12 -18.40 -19.31
C GLY A 183 -14.48 -17.02 -19.53
N LYS A 184 -14.10 -16.29 -18.50
CA LYS A 184 -13.29 -15.09 -18.67
C LYS A 184 -11.83 -15.45 -18.42
N LYS A 185 -11.02 -15.41 -19.48
CA LYS A 185 -9.56 -15.34 -19.29
C LYS A 185 -9.32 -14.12 -18.43
N ASN A 186 -8.88 -14.33 -17.18
CA ASN A 186 -8.54 -13.24 -16.30
C ASN A 186 -7.37 -12.48 -16.94
N GLU A 187 -7.57 -11.18 -17.17
CA GLU A 187 -6.45 -10.33 -17.57
C GLU A 187 -5.43 -10.33 -16.43
N PRO A 188 -4.13 -10.38 -16.73
CA PRO A 188 -3.11 -10.34 -15.69
C PRO A 188 -3.27 -9.07 -14.84
N SER A 189 -2.86 -9.12 -13.59
CA SER A 189 -2.83 -7.94 -12.70
C SER A 189 -1.74 -6.98 -13.17
N ALA A 190 -1.93 -5.67 -12.93
CA ALA A 190 -0.85 -4.71 -13.11
C ALA A 190 0.28 -5.02 -12.12
N SER A 191 1.54 -4.81 -12.54
CA SER A 191 2.69 -4.97 -11.67
C SER A 191 2.68 -3.96 -10.51
N MET A 192 3.37 -4.27 -9.42
CA MET A 192 3.48 -3.34 -8.28
C MET A 192 4.09 -2.01 -8.73
N THR A 193 5.12 -2.03 -9.55
CA THR A 193 5.76 -0.82 -10.11
C THR A 193 4.80 0.03 -10.93
N GLU A 194 3.93 -0.58 -11.76
CA GLU A 194 2.88 0.14 -12.50
C GLU A 194 1.87 0.80 -11.57
N ILE A 195 1.44 0.10 -10.53
CA ILE A 195 0.49 0.64 -9.54
C ILE A 195 1.12 1.83 -8.80
N LEU A 196 2.34 1.68 -8.29
CA LEU A 196 3.03 2.76 -7.57
C LEU A 196 3.33 3.96 -8.48
N THR A 197 3.66 3.73 -9.75
CA THR A 197 3.87 4.79 -10.75
C THR A 197 2.57 5.55 -11.01
N SER A 198 1.45 4.85 -11.10
CA SER A 198 0.12 5.47 -11.22
C SER A 198 -0.22 6.30 -9.98
N HIS A 199 -0.01 5.76 -8.76
CA HIS A 199 -0.19 6.51 -7.51
C HIS A 199 0.69 7.76 -7.48
N SER A 200 1.96 7.63 -7.90
CA SER A 200 2.91 8.75 -7.98
C SER A 200 2.40 9.85 -8.94
N THR A 201 1.94 9.45 -10.11
CA THR A 201 1.45 10.39 -11.13
C THR A 201 0.20 11.12 -10.66
N ILE A 202 -0.80 10.39 -10.17
CA ILE A 202 -2.11 10.92 -9.80
C ILE A 202 -2.00 11.75 -8.52
N LEU A 203 -1.57 11.14 -7.42
CA LEU A 203 -1.46 11.81 -6.12
C LEU A 203 -0.43 12.94 -6.15
N GLY A 204 0.72 12.72 -6.81
CA GLY A 204 1.74 13.73 -7.00
C GLY A 204 1.24 14.97 -7.73
N SER A 205 0.40 14.78 -8.76
CA SER A 205 -0.19 15.88 -9.52
C SER A 205 -1.28 16.62 -8.75
N ILE A 206 -2.16 15.88 -8.05
CA ILE A 206 -3.27 16.49 -7.28
C ILE A 206 -2.75 17.26 -6.08
N PHE A 207 -1.74 16.77 -5.38
CA PHE A 207 -1.33 17.33 -4.09
C PHE A 207 0.04 18.03 -4.12
N GLY A 208 0.63 18.27 -5.30
CA GLY A 208 1.94 18.90 -5.43
C GLY A 208 3.06 18.11 -4.75
N LYS A 209 3.05 16.79 -4.89
CA LYS A 209 3.99 15.85 -4.26
C LYS A 209 4.73 14.98 -5.27
N LYS A 210 4.90 15.45 -6.51
CA LYS A 210 5.48 14.64 -7.60
C LYS A 210 6.84 14.08 -7.24
N SER A 211 7.77 14.93 -6.82
CA SER A 211 9.13 14.50 -6.49
C SER A 211 9.15 13.52 -5.31
N ALA A 212 8.34 13.77 -4.28
CA ALA A 212 8.23 12.86 -3.13
C ALA A 212 7.63 11.51 -3.53
N ALA A 213 6.61 11.52 -4.38
CA ALA A 213 5.96 10.30 -4.85
C ALA A 213 6.88 9.48 -5.78
N GLN A 214 7.64 10.14 -6.67
CA GLN A 214 8.65 9.48 -7.50
C GLN A 214 9.77 8.86 -6.65
N ALA A 215 10.19 9.54 -5.57
CA ALA A 215 11.15 8.97 -4.63
C ALA A 215 10.62 7.68 -3.98
N LYS A 216 9.31 7.60 -3.66
CA LYS A 216 8.69 6.37 -3.13
C LYS A 216 8.68 5.21 -4.12
N VAL A 217 8.44 5.49 -5.40
CA VAL A 217 8.56 4.46 -6.46
C VAL A 217 9.99 3.95 -6.52
N LYS A 218 10.98 4.86 -6.50
CA LYS A 218 12.40 4.48 -6.51
C LYS A 218 12.79 3.68 -5.26
N GLU A 219 12.34 4.07 -4.08
CA GLU A 219 12.57 3.29 -2.85
C GLU A 219 12.09 1.84 -2.99
N PHE A 220 10.91 1.64 -3.58
CA PHE A 220 10.40 0.30 -3.83
C PHE A 220 11.24 -0.47 -4.85
N THR A 221 11.55 0.13 -6.00
CA THR A 221 12.35 -0.56 -7.04
C THR A 221 13.74 -0.93 -6.54
N ASP A 222 14.38 -0.08 -5.74
CA ASP A 222 15.66 -0.37 -5.09
C ASP A 222 15.52 -1.53 -4.08
N ALA A 223 14.43 -1.55 -3.30
CA ALA A 223 14.16 -2.63 -2.35
C ALA A 223 13.85 -3.96 -3.07
N ALA A 224 13.05 -3.93 -4.13
CA ALA A 224 12.74 -5.09 -4.95
C ALA A 224 14.01 -5.70 -5.58
N ALA A 225 14.92 -4.88 -6.09
CA ALA A 225 16.21 -5.34 -6.61
C ALA A 225 17.06 -6.04 -5.54
N GLN A 226 17.00 -5.57 -4.28
CA GLN A 226 17.67 -6.26 -3.16
C GLN A 226 17.03 -7.60 -2.83
N VAL A 227 15.69 -7.70 -2.91
CA VAL A 227 14.99 -8.99 -2.76
C VAL A 227 15.39 -9.94 -3.88
N ALA A 228 15.36 -9.48 -5.13
CA ALA A 228 15.73 -10.28 -6.29
C ALA A 228 17.17 -10.82 -6.20
N ALA A 229 18.07 -10.08 -5.56
CA ALA A 229 19.45 -10.56 -5.35
C ALA A 229 19.51 -11.78 -4.43
N VAL A 230 18.71 -11.84 -3.36
CA VAL A 230 18.64 -12.99 -2.44
C VAL A 230 17.77 -14.11 -3.00
N ALA A 231 16.71 -13.77 -3.73
CA ALA A 231 15.79 -14.74 -4.34
C ALA A 231 16.46 -15.69 -5.34
N LYS A 232 17.54 -15.27 -5.98
CA LYS A 232 18.34 -16.11 -6.90
C LYS A 232 18.81 -17.44 -6.27
N ASN A 233 19.00 -17.45 -4.97
CA ASN A 233 19.49 -18.61 -4.21
C ASN A 233 18.39 -19.29 -3.39
N ALA A 234 17.15 -18.80 -3.46
CA ALA A 234 16.05 -19.32 -2.65
C ALA A 234 15.52 -20.67 -3.14
N GLY A 235 15.73 -20.99 -4.42
CA GLY A 235 15.10 -22.11 -5.10
C GLY A 235 13.76 -21.73 -5.72
N LYS A 236 12.88 -22.70 -5.93
CA LYS A 236 11.57 -22.50 -6.54
C LYS A 236 10.51 -22.22 -5.48
N GLY A 237 9.74 -21.14 -5.66
CA GLY A 237 8.70 -20.71 -4.74
C GLY A 237 7.28 -21.04 -5.22
N LEU A 238 6.38 -21.29 -4.27
CA LEU A 238 4.94 -21.41 -4.51
C LEU A 238 4.20 -20.49 -3.55
N CYS A 239 3.28 -19.68 -4.08
CA CYS A 239 2.43 -18.79 -3.27
C CYS A 239 1.05 -19.44 -3.10
N LEU A 240 0.62 -19.59 -1.85
CA LEU A 240 -0.64 -20.21 -1.45
C LEU A 240 -1.50 -19.25 -0.63
N LEU A 241 -2.81 -19.39 -0.77
CA LEU A 241 -3.80 -18.76 0.09
C LEU A 241 -4.73 -19.83 0.65
N THR A 242 -4.94 -19.83 1.96
CA THR A 242 -5.90 -20.70 2.63
C THR A 242 -7.19 -19.94 2.96
N THR A 243 -8.34 -20.59 2.76
CA THR A 243 -9.66 -20.08 3.16
C THR A 243 -10.67 -21.22 3.24
N GLY A 244 -11.44 -21.27 4.35
CA GLY A 244 -12.47 -22.29 4.54
C GLY A 244 -11.95 -23.72 4.42
N GLY A 245 -10.76 -23.99 4.89
CA GLY A 245 -10.11 -25.31 4.80
C GLY A 245 -9.61 -25.68 3.39
N LYS A 246 -9.68 -24.78 2.41
CA LYS A 246 -9.23 -24.99 1.04
C LYS A 246 -7.96 -24.20 0.75
N VAL A 247 -7.23 -24.63 -0.27
CA VAL A 247 -6.00 -23.99 -0.71
C VAL A 247 -6.13 -23.54 -2.16
N SER A 248 -5.68 -22.32 -2.44
CA SER A 248 -5.51 -21.82 -3.81
C SER A 248 -4.05 -21.45 -4.04
N ALA A 249 -3.53 -21.72 -5.23
CA ALA A 249 -2.21 -21.30 -5.66
C ALA A 249 -2.30 -20.03 -6.50
N PHE A 250 -1.26 -19.21 -6.42
CA PHE A 250 -1.13 -17.95 -7.16
C PHE A 250 0.21 -17.95 -7.90
N GLY A 251 0.16 -17.68 -9.19
CA GLY A 251 1.32 -17.60 -10.07
C GLY A 251 1.54 -16.20 -10.62
N LYS A 252 2.34 -16.12 -11.69
CA LYS A 252 2.58 -14.89 -12.46
C LYS A 252 1.27 -14.31 -13.00
N GLY A 253 1.19 -12.99 -13.05
CA GLY A 253 0.00 -12.26 -13.49
C GLY A 253 -1.13 -12.22 -12.45
N SER A 254 -0.97 -12.87 -11.30
CA SER A 254 -1.94 -12.81 -10.21
C SER A 254 -1.73 -11.58 -9.32
N ARG A 255 -2.62 -11.38 -8.35
CA ARG A 255 -2.48 -10.30 -7.36
C ARG A 255 -1.21 -10.41 -6.47
N PHE A 256 -0.53 -11.53 -6.45
CA PHE A 256 0.72 -11.77 -5.73
C PHE A 256 1.93 -11.90 -6.66
N ASP A 257 1.77 -11.46 -7.92
CA ASP A 257 2.82 -11.54 -8.93
C ASP A 257 4.12 -10.84 -8.53
N VAL A 258 4.04 -9.84 -7.66
CA VAL A 258 5.21 -9.14 -7.12
C VAL A 258 6.28 -10.09 -6.56
N ILE A 259 5.89 -11.25 -6.03
CA ILE A 259 6.81 -12.28 -5.53
C ILE A 259 7.66 -12.84 -6.67
N PHE A 260 7.07 -13.01 -7.85
CA PHE A 260 7.72 -13.64 -9.00
C PHE A 260 8.35 -12.63 -9.94
N ASP A 261 7.63 -11.55 -10.25
CA ASP A 261 8.04 -10.56 -11.25
C ASP A 261 9.08 -9.59 -10.67
N GLU A 262 8.73 -8.85 -9.63
CA GLU A 262 9.65 -7.83 -9.09
C GLU A 262 10.64 -8.39 -8.07
N PHE A 263 10.22 -9.35 -7.23
CA PHE A 263 11.10 -9.97 -6.24
C PHE A 263 11.92 -11.14 -6.79
N GLY A 264 11.63 -11.58 -8.02
CA GLY A 264 12.46 -12.49 -8.79
C GLY A 264 12.52 -13.91 -8.24
N VAL A 265 11.54 -14.35 -7.45
CA VAL A 265 11.43 -15.73 -7.02
C VAL A 265 11.07 -16.60 -8.22
N THR A 266 11.85 -17.66 -8.49
CA THR A 266 11.52 -18.60 -9.56
C THR A 266 10.26 -19.38 -9.19
N PRO A 267 9.19 -19.38 -9.99
CA PRO A 267 7.99 -20.14 -9.66
C PRO A 267 8.26 -21.66 -9.70
N ALA A 268 7.68 -22.40 -8.74
CA ALA A 268 7.73 -23.87 -8.74
C ALA A 268 6.86 -24.46 -9.83
N VAL A 269 5.79 -23.75 -10.22
CA VAL A 269 4.87 -24.10 -11.31
C VAL A 269 4.63 -22.86 -12.17
N GLU A 270 4.92 -22.95 -13.47
CA GLU A 270 4.85 -21.80 -14.39
C GLU A 270 3.42 -21.42 -14.82
N ASN A 271 2.51 -22.39 -14.92
CA ASN A 271 1.19 -22.22 -15.55
C ASN A 271 0.05 -22.30 -14.52
N ILE A 272 0.15 -21.54 -13.43
CA ILE A 272 -0.96 -21.35 -12.50
C ILE A 272 -1.88 -20.27 -13.07
N GLU A 273 -3.18 -20.54 -13.12
CA GLU A 273 -4.16 -19.62 -13.67
C GLU A 273 -4.18 -18.30 -12.88
N ALA A 274 -4.06 -17.16 -13.57
CA ALA A 274 -4.11 -15.83 -12.96
C ALA A 274 -5.58 -15.44 -12.58
N ALA A 275 -6.22 -16.28 -11.76
CA ALA A 275 -7.58 -16.02 -11.30
C ALA A 275 -7.61 -15.04 -10.13
N THR A 276 -8.68 -14.22 -10.02
CA THR A 276 -8.87 -13.26 -8.92
C THR A 276 -8.77 -13.92 -7.53
N HIS A 277 -9.19 -15.19 -7.43
CA HIS A 277 -9.18 -15.98 -6.19
C HIS A 277 -8.10 -17.05 -6.18
N GLY A 278 -7.18 -17.02 -7.15
CA GLY A 278 -6.18 -18.06 -7.37
C GLY A 278 -6.78 -19.32 -7.99
N GLU A 279 -5.94 -20.25 -8.36
CA GLU A 279 -6.30 -21.58 -8.84
C GLU A 279 -6.47 -22.53 -7.65
N ALA A 280 -7.68 -23.11 -7.50
CA ALA A 280 -7.92 -24.11 -6.45
C ALA A 280 -7.06 -25.34 -6.68
N VAL A 281 -6.25 -25.71 -5.71
CA VAL A 281 -5.29 -26.82 -5.81
C VAL A 281 -5.48 -27.83 -4.69
N SER A 282 -5.06 -29.08 -4.97
CA SER A 282 -5.03 -30.14 -3.98
C SER A 282 -3.67 -30.19 -3.26
N PHE A 283 -3.59 -30.96 -2.17
CA PHE A 283 -2.32 -31.18 -1.46
C PHE A 283 -1.35 -32.02 -2.31
N GLU A 284 -1.87 -32.92 -3.16
CA GLU A 284 -1.08 -33.70 -4.13
C GLU A 284 -0.38 -32.74 -5.12
N PHE A 285 -1.07 -31.69 -5.60
CA PHE A 285 -0.46 -30.70 -6.47
C PHE A 285 0.73 -30.01 -5.77
N ILE A 286 0.59 -29.64 -4.49
CA ILE A 286 1.67 -29.03 -3.72
C ILE A 286 2.83 -30.00 -3.54
N GLY A 287 2.53 -31.26 -3.20
CA GLY A 287 3.53 -32.32 -3.08
C GLY A 287 4.29 -32.58 -4.37
N GLN A 288 3.59 -32.63 -5.53
CA GLN A 288 4.19 -32.83 -6.85
C GLN A 288 5.03 -31.63 -7.30
N ALA A 289 4.57 -30.40 -7.02
CA ALA A 289 5.32 -29.18 -7.29
C ALA A 289 6.62 -29.13 -6.48
N ASN A 290 6.65 -29.73 -5.31
CA ASN A 290 7.78 -29.84 -4.38
C ASN A 290 8.59 -28.53 -4.30
N PRO A 291 7.96 -27.40 -3.88
CA PRO A 291 8.65 -26.12 -3.82
C PRO A 291 9.77 -26.13 -2.79
N ASP A 292 10.79 -25.31 -3.03
CA ASP A 292 11.87 -25.05 -2.09
C ASP A 292 11.49 -23.99 -1.05
N VAL A 293 10.51 -23.14 -1.41
CA VAL A 293 9.95 -22.07 -0.56
C VAL A 293 8.43 -22.02 -0.72
N LEU A 294 7.71 -21.93 0.40
CA LEU A 294 6.28 -21.69 0.44
C LEU A 294 6.01 -20.31 1.04
N PHE A 295 5.26 -19.48 0.32
CA PHE A 295 4.67 -18.24 0.83
C PHE A 295 3.19 -18.48 1.05
N VAL A 296 2.71 -18.29 2.27
CA VAL A 296 1.36 -18.71 2.67
C VAL A 296 0.60 -17.52 3.24
N LEU A 297 -0.55 -17.20 2.66
CA LEU A 297 -1.48 -16.23 3.18
C LEU A 297 -2.68 -16.92 3.85
N ASP A 298 -2.88 -16.66 5.14
CA ASP A 298 -4.06 -17.06 5.87
C ASP A 298 -5.15 -15.97 5.72
N ARG A 299 -6.08 -16.20 4.78
CA ARG A 299 -7.13 -15.22 4.52
C ARG A 299 -8.13 -15.13 5.68
N ASP A 300 -8.52 -16.26 6.25
CA ASP A 300 -9.56 -16.30 7.26
C ASP A 300 -9.08 -15.57 8.54
N ALA A 301 -7.86 -15.83 8.98
CA ALA A 301 -7.24 -15.06 10.05
C ALA A 301 -7.13 -13.56 9.71
N THR A 302 -6.79 -13.23 8.45
CA THR A 302 -6.65 -11.84 7.99
C THR A 302 -7.94 -11.04 8.08
N ILE A 303 -9.09 -11.65 7.79
CA ILE A 303 -10.40 -10.98 7.82
C ILE A 303 -11.17 -11.23 9.12
N GLY A 304 -10.54 -11.88 10.13
CA GLY A 304 -11.17 -12.19 11.41
C GLY A 304 -12.28 -13.24 11.31
N GLN A 305 -12.20 -14.13 10.33
CA GLN A 305 -13.11 -15.26 10.17
C GLN A 305 -12.59 -16.45 10.97
N GLU A 306 -13.47 -17.10 11.74
CA GLU A 306 -13.13 -18.33 12.46
C GLU A 306 -12.86 -19.47 11.48
N GLY A 307 -11.89 -20.32 11.83
CA GLY A 307 -11.51 -21.48 11.03
C GLY A 307 -10.16 -22.05 11.46
N SER A 308 -9.75 -23.16 10.81
CA SER A 308 -8.41 -23.70 11.00
C SER A 308 -7.37 -22.75 10.41
N SER A 309 -6.28 -22.56 11.14
CA SER A 309 -5.15 -21.75 10.65
C SER A 309 -4.52 -22.35 9.39
N ALA A 310 -3.89 -21.52 8.59
CA ALA A 310 -3.14 -21.98 7.43
C ALA A 310 -2.12 -23.07 7.78
N LYS A 311 -1.49 -22.97 8.96
CA LYS A 311 -0.55 -23.96 9.46
C LYS A 311 -1.21 -25.33 9.68
N GLU A 312 -2.40 -25.35 10.30
CA GLU A 312 -3.14 -26.58 10.52
C GLU A 312 -3.64 -27.20 9.21
N ILE A 313 -4.09 -26.37 8.25
CA ILE A 313 -4.56 -26.81 6.94
C ILE A 313 -3.41 -27.48 6.15
N LEU A 314 -2.22 -26.92 6.22
CA LEU A 314 -1.04 -27.40 5.48
C LEU A 314 -0.27 -28.51 6.21
N ASP A 315 -0.59 -28.81 7.48
CA ASP A 315 0.07 -29.89 8.24
C ASP A 315 -0.51 -31.27 7.85
N ASN A 316 -0.08 -31.75 6.70
CA ASN A 316 -0.42 -33.08 6.18
C ASN A 316 0.79 -33.71 5.48
N GLU A 317 0.77 -35.07 5.34
CA GLU A 317 1.92 -35.82 4.85
C GLU A 317 2.44 -35.38 3.48
N LEU A 318 1.56 -34.92 2.58
CA LEU A 318 1.93 -34.48 1.23
C LEU A 318 2.69 -33.15 1.23
N VAL A 319 2.23 -32.18 2.03
CA VAL A 319 2.87 -30.86 2.14
C VAL A 319 4.13 -30.94 3.01
N THR A 320 4.09 -31.67 4.12
CA THR A 320 5.24 -31.83 5.02
C THR A 320 6.39 -32.62 4.37
N ALA A 321 6.13 -33.41 3.31
CA ALA A 321 7.16 -34.08 2.51
C ALA A 321 7.90 -33.13 1.55
N THR A 322 7.44 -31.89 1.32
CA THR A 322 8.10 -30.94 0.40
C THR A 322 9.44 -30.43 0.92
N ASN A 323 10.29 -29.96 0.00
CA ASN A 323 11.57 -29.34 0.33
C ASN A 323 11.39 -28.12 1.26
N ALA A 324 10.39 -27.27 0.96
CA ALA A 324 10.09 -26.09 1.75
C ALA A 324 9.83 -26.44 3.23
N TRP A 325 8.98 -27.42 3.46
CA TRP A 325 8.64 -27.84 4.83
C TRP A 325 9.82 -28.45 5.58
N LYS A 326 10.54 -29.38 4.94
CA LYS A 326 11.72 -30.05 5.53
C LYS A 326 12.84 -29.07 5.89
N ASN A 327 12.96 -27.99 5.13
CA ASN A 327 14.00 -26.98 5.33
C ASN A 327 13.51 -25.75 6.14
N ASN A 328 12.32 -25.81 6.74
CA ASN A 328 11.69 -24.71 7.49
C ASN A 328 11.53 -23.42 6.66
N LYS A 329 11.32 -23.52 5.36
CA LYS A 329 11.10 -22.41 4.42
C LYS A 329 9.62 -22.23 4.07
N VAL A 330 8.76 -22.29 5.07
CA VAL A 330 7.33 -22.00 4.97
C VAL A 330 7.08 -20.67 5.67
N TYR A 331 6.84 -19.61 4.90
CA TYR A 331 6.71 -18.25 5.38
C TYR A 331 5.25 -17.82 5.34
N TYR A 332 4.72 -17.43 6.51
CA TYR A 332 3.34 -16.95 6.65
C TYR A 332 3.35 -15.42 6.51
N LEU A 333 2.78 -14.94 5.40
CA LEU A 333 2.78 -13.54 5.01
C LEU A 333 1.87 -12.70 5.92
N ASP A 334 2.24 -11.43 6.16
CA ASP A 334 1.41 -10.46 6.88
C ASP A 334 0.08 -10.23 6.12
N GLY A 335 -0.99 -10.88 6.59
CA GLY A 335 -2.27 -10.86 5.92
C GLY A 335 -2.83 -9.46 5.64
N PRO A 336 -2.84 -8.54 6.61
CA PRO A 336 -3.22 -7.14 6.40
C PRO A 336 -2.48 -6.48 5.25
N ASP A 337 -1.17 -6.57 5.17
CA ASP A 337 -0.37 -5.94 4.10
C ASP A 337 -0.63 -6.61 2.75
N TRP A 338 -0.62 -7.94 2.68
CA TRP A 338 -0.75 -8.68 1.42
C TRP A 338 -2.18 -8.79 0.90
N TYR A 339 -3.17 -8.86 1.78
CA TYR A 339 -4.55 -9.12 1.37
C TYR A 339 -5.46 -7.88 1.43
N LEU A 340 -5.35 -7.03 2.47
CA LEU A 340 -6.22 -5.86 2.64
C LEU A 340 -5.69 -4.64 1.91
N LEU A 341 -4.41 -4.30 2.09
CA LEU A 341 -3.77 -3.17 1.43
C LEU A 341 -3.40 -3.50 -0.02
N GLY A 342 -2.69 -4.59 -0.23
CA GLY A 342 -2.27 -5.08 -1.55
C GLY A 342 -1.18 -4.25 -2.21
N ALA A 343 -1.39 -2.95 -2.42
CA ALA A 343 -0.41 -2.08 -3.07
C ALA A 343 -0.50 -0.64 -2.52
N GLY A 344 0.65 -0.02 -2.28
CA GLY A 344 0.80 1.34 -1.78
C GLY A 344 2.26 1.62 -1.46
N PHE A 345 2.65 2.88 -1.27
CA PHE A 345 4.06 3.24 -1.09
C PHE A 345 4.68 2.65 0.18
N GLY A 346 3.94 2.63 1.27
CA GLY A 346 4.43 2.06 2.52
C GLY A 346 4.36 0.54 2.54
N VAL A 347 3.23 -0.03 2.11
CA VAL A 347 3.01 -1.47 2.14
C VAL A 347 3.97 -2.22 1.23
N SER A 348 4.24 -1.72 0.02
CA SER A 348 5.17 -2.38 -0.90
C SER A 348 6.58 -2.50 -0.34
N LEU A 349 7.04 -1.50 0.41
CA LEU A 349 8.33 -1.56 1.11
C LEU A 349 8.33 -2.56 2.27
N ARG A 350 7.21 -2.69 3.00
CA ARG A 350 7.06 -3.70 4.06
C ARG A 350 7.08 -5.11 3.49
N MET A 351 6.34 -5.35 2.38
CA MET A 351 6.37 -6.62 1.66
C MET A 351 7.78 -6.97 1.19
N ALA A 352 8.50 -6.02 0.58
CA ALA A 352 9.88 -6.25 0.14
C ALA A 352 10.81 -6.60 1.32
N LYS A 353 10.64 -5.91 2.47
CA LYS A 353 11.41 -6.18 3.68
C LYS A 353 11.11 -7.55 4.27
N GLU A 354 9.83 -7.94 4.29
CA GLU A 354 9.38 -9.25 4.77
C GLU A 354 10.00 -10.37 3.93
N ILE A 355 9.78 -10.37 2.62
CA ILE A 355 10.33 -11.40 1.72
C ILE A 355 11.86 -11.43 1.76
N LYS A 356 12.53 -10.26 1.82
CA LYS A 356 13.99 -10.23 1.97
C LYS A 356 14.44 -10.90 3.27
N GLY A 357 13.75 -10.64 4.38
CA GLY A 357 14.01 -11.26 5.68
C GLY A 357 13.85 -12.76 5.62
N ASP A 358 12.72 -13.22 5.10
CA ASP A 358 12.38 -14.63 4.96
C ASP A 358 13.40 -15.41 4.11
N LEU A 359 13.79 -14.86 2.96
CA LEU A 359 14.73 -15.49 2.06
C LEU A 359 16.19 -15.42 2.52
N SER A 360 16.50 -14.61 3.54
CA SER A 360 17.85 -14.46 4.12
C SER A 360 18.02 -15.26 5.42
N ALA A 361 16.95 -15.82 5.96
CA ALA A 361 16.95 -16.67 7.16
C ALA A 361 17.38 -18.11 6.81
#